data_27967579d89cc2b5bf8cb236f95802d4
#
_entry.id   27967579d89cc2b5bf8cb236f95802d4
#
_cell.length_a   1.000
_cell.length_b   1.000
_cell.length_c   1.000
_cell.angle_alpha   90.00
_cell.angle_beta   90.00
_cell.angle_gamma   90.00
#
_symmetry.space_group_name_H-M   'P 1'
#
loop_
_entity.id
_entity.type
_entity.pdbx_description
1 polymer ?
#
loop_
_entity_poly.entity_id
_entity_poly.type
_entity_poly.pdbx_seq_one_letter_code
_entity_poly.pdbx_strand_id
1 'polypeptide(L)'
;PRNDSKGIPTETEYVLAYGKNPEWTPKKLPRTEEMDAKYGNPDNDVMPWTSDNPCAPGAKTHQGMVYAIQHPFTGEMLYPAISSCWRYEQKTMLVYMCGWCEYELKNLKDEAQRAKICGIDANEVRKDIKGIVLKNGLEESKAHAQAVLKRGQWPRFYFTRNGNGGIRRKTYLENVEGKMVTNFWPYTEVGHTDEAKKELKALFDGEIPFDTPKPTRLLQRIIQIATN
;
A
#
# COMPACT_ATOMS: atom_id res chain seq x y z
N PRO A 1 -3.75 -16.26 32.20
CA PRO A 1 -4.66 -15.44 33.02
C PRO A 1 -4.46 -15.79 34.48
N ARG A 2 -4.20 -14.80 35.31
CA ARG A 2 -4.16 -15.03 36.75
C ARG A 2 -5.60 -15.08 37.24
N ASN A 3 -6.02 -16.24 37.73
CA ASN A 3 -7.37 -16.47 38.28
C ASN A 3 -7.68 -15.66 39.55
N ASP A 4 -6.74 -14.86 40.06
CA ASP A 4 -6.82 -14.14 41.34
C ASP A 4 -7.35 -12.69 41.16
N SER A 5 -7.63 -12.26 39.98
CA SER A 5 -8.16 -10.93 39.71
C SER A 5 -9.66 -10.88 39.99
N LYS A 6 -10.12 -9.98 40.89
CA LYS A 6 -11.55 -9.69 41.13
C LYS A 6 -12.24 -8.92 40.01
N GLY A 7 -11.57 -8.63 38.89
CA GLY A 7 -12.07 -7.92 37.72
C GLY A 7 -11.49 -8.45 36.46
N ILE A 8 -11.40 -7.59 35.42
CA ILE A 8 -10.74 -7.93 34.17
C ILE A 8 -9.22 -7.95 34.39
N PRO A 9 -8.53 -9.10 34.23
CA PRO A 9 -7.09 -9.19 34.44
C PRO A 9 -6.35 -8.37 33.36
N THR A 10 -5.25 -7.75 33.78
CA THR A 10 -4.32 -7.10 32.84
C THR A 10 -3.38 -8.16 32.26
N GLU A 11 -3.45 -8.40 30.98
CA GLU A 11 -2.62 -9.39 30.27
C GLU A 11 -1.52 -8.73 29.39
N THR A 12 -1.34 -7.42 29.54
CA THR A 12 -0.38 -6.66 28.74
C THR A 12 0.69 -6.03 29.62
N GLU A 13 1.91 -5.99 29.11
CA GLU A 13 3.01 -5.19 29.63
C GLU A 13 3.32 -4.05 28.66
N TYR A 14 3.92 -2.98 29.15
CA TYR A 14 4.25 -1.81 28.34
C TYR A 14 5.76 -1.68 28.22
N VAL A 15 6.22 -1.41 27.01
CA VAL A 15 7.60 -0.99 26.71
C VAL A 15 7.55 0.50 26.38
N LEU A 16 8.19 1.31 27.21
CA LEU A 16 8.28 2.76 26.98
C LEU A 16 9.61 3.05 26.27
N ALA A 17 9.53 3.71 25.10
CA ALA A 17 10.69 4.12 24.35
C ALA A 17 10.85 5.66 24.41
N TYR A 18 12.03 6.11 24.80
CA TYR A 18 12.39 7.52 24.86
C TYR A 18 13.51 7.82 23.88
N GLY A 19 13.26 8.68 22.92
CA GLY A 19 14.28 9.18 21.99
C GLY A 19 15.05 10.35 22.60
N LYS A 20 16.37 10.30 22.62
CA LYS A 20 17.21 11.45 22.98
C LYS A 20 17.09 12.59 21.98
N ASN A 21 16.88 12.26 20.70
CA ASN A 21 16.60 13.20 19.63
C ASN A 21 15.08 13.23 19.34
N PRO A 22 14.41 14.40 19.33
CA PRO A 22 12.97 14.48 18.98
C PRO A 22 12.65 14.00 17.56
N GLU A 23 13.62 13.98 16.66
CA GLU A 23 13.51 13.45 15.29
C GLU A 23 13.62 11.90 15.22
N TRP A 24 13.90 11.24 16.36
CA TRP A 24 14.08 9.79 16.37
C TRP A 24 12.79 9.07 15.98
N THR A 25 12.92 8.11 15.08
CA THR A 25 11.84 7.19 14.68
C THR A 25 12.33 5.74 14.78
N PRO A 26 11.46 4.80 15.16
CA PRO A 26 11.85 3.40 15.23
C PRO A 26 12.18 2.86 13.85
N LYS A 27 13.22 2.02 13.77
CA LYS A 27 13.54 1.30 12.54
C LYS A 27 12.43 0.32 12.16
N LYS A 28 12.28 0.09 10.87
CA LYS A 28 11.40 -0.96 10.37
C LYS A 28 11.97 -2.34 10.68
N LEU A 29 11.10 -3.28 10.99
CA LEU A 29 11.46 -4.68 11.16
C LEU A 29 11.77 -5.34 9.81
N PRO A 30 12.59 -6.39 9.77
CA PRO A 30 12.79 -7.19 8.58
C PRO A 30 11.46 -7.71 8.04
N ARG A 31 11.36 -7.88 6.74
CA ARG A 31 10.23 -8.54 6.10
C ARG A 31 10.28 -10.04 6.34
N THR A 32 9.12 -10.67 6.33
CA THR A 32 9.00 -12.14 6.41
C THR A 32 8.76 -12.71 5.01
N GLU A 33 9.12 -13.97 4.79
CA GLU A 33 8.83 -14.69 3.55
C GLU A 33 7.33 -14.69 3.21
N GLU A 34 6.46 -14.79 4.22
CA GLU A 34 5.00 -14.71 4.04
C GLU A 34 4.56 -13.34 3.49
N MET A 35 5.21 -12.26 3.92
CA MET A 35 4.96 -10.91 3.38
C MET A 35 5.40 -10.78 1.94
N ASP A 36 6.43 -11.48 1.54
CA ASP A 36 6.99 -11.44 0.19
C ASP A 36 6.28 -12.41 -0.77
N ALA A 37 5.71 -13.49 -0.26
CA ALA A 37 4.96 -14.49 -1.03
C ALA A 37 3.78 -13.93 -1.84
N LYS A 38 3.23 -12.76 -1.44
CA LYS A 38 2.16 -12.07 -2.18
C LYS A 38 2.64 -11.30 -3.41
N TYR A 39 3.95 -11.17 -3.59
CA TYR A 39 4.53 -10.52 -4.76
C TYR A 39 4.78 -11.56 -5.83
N GLY A 40 4.09 -11.41 -6.95
CA GLY A 40 4.22 -12.28 -8.11
C GLY A 40 4.79 -11.52 -9.31
N ASN A 41 4.93 -12.22 -10.42
CA ASN A 41 5.35 -11.62 -11.68
C ASN A 41 4.51 -12.17 -12.85
N PRO A 42 3.19 -11.87 -12.88
CA PRO A 42 2.27 -12.47 -13.84
C PRO A 42 2.45 -11.98 -15.27
N ASP A 43 3.17 -10.89 -15.47
CA ASP A 43 3.41 -10.27 -16.78
C ASP A 43 4.88 -10.25 -17.19
N ASN A 44 5.73 -11.02 -16.51
CA ASN A 44 7.18 -11.09 -16.75
C ASN A 44 7.86 -9.71 -16.69
N ASP A 45 7.44 -8.88 -15.73
CA ASP A 45 8.07 -7.60 -15.46
C ASP A 45 9.48 -7.80 -14.89
N VAL A 46 10.29 -6.76 -14.87
CA VAL A 46 11.68 -6.80 -14.37
C VAL A 46 11.76 -7.16 -12.87
N MET A 47 10.70 -6.89 -12.11
CA MET A 47 10.63 -7.12 -10.67
C MET A 47 9.27 -7.69 -10.26
N PRO A 48 9.22 -8.55 -9.23
CA PRO A 48 7.95 -8.98 -8.63
C PRO A 48 7.17 -7.80 -8.07
N TRP A 49 5.85 -7.85 -8.21
CA TRP A 49 4.95 -6.80 -7.75
C TRP A 49 3.64 -7.37 -7.19
N THR A 50 2.93 -6.55 -6.42
CA THR A 50 1.57 -6.86 -5.97
C THR A 50 0.59 -5.77 -6.44
N SER A 51 -0.68 -6.16 -6.58
CA SER A 51 -1.77 -5.27 -6.97
C SER A 51 -2.14 -4.32 -5.84
N ASP A 52 -2.19 -3.03 -6.12
CA ASP A 52 -2.53 -1.99 -5.14
C ASP A 52 -3.64 -1.07 -5.66
N ASN A 53 -4.27 -0.33 -4.73
CA ASN A 53 -5.31 0.63 -5.06
C ASN A 53 -4.71 1.84 -5.82
N PRO A 54 -5.22 2.18 -7.01
CA PRO A 54 -4.76 3.33 -7.78
C PRO A 54 -5.26 4.67 -7.21
N CYS A 55 -6.22 4.65 -6.28
CA CYS A 55 -6.85 5.82 -5.68
C CYS A 55 -6.42 6.04 -4.23
N ALA A 56 -6.62 7.27 -3.77
CA ALA A 56 -6.46 7.71 -2.38
C ALA A 56 -7.71 8.51 -1.96
N PRO A 57 -8.04 8.62 -0.67
CA PRO A 57 -9.08 9.52 -0.19
C PRO A 57 -8.66 10.98 -0.39
N GLY A 58 -9.63 11.92 -0.34
CA GLY A 58 -9.37 13.35 -0.37
C GLY A 58 -9.70 14.05 -1.70
N ALA A 59 -10.68 13.56 -2.46
CA ALA A 59 -11.12 14.16 -3.72
C ALA A 59 -11.40 15.68 -3.61
N LYS A 60 -12.02 16.11 -2.52
CA LYS A 60 -12.39 17.52 -2.29
C LYS A 60 -11.17 18.45 -2.28
N THR A 61 -10.08 18.03 -1.63
CA THR A 61 -8.85 18.82 -1.50
C THR A 61 -7.86 18.60 -2.65
N HIS A 62 -8.01 17.49 -3.38
CA HIS A 62 -7.12 17.08 -4.47
C HIS A 62 -7.87 17.01 -5.81
N GLN A 63 -8.67 18.04 -6.12
CA GLN A 63 -9.47 18.08 -7.34
C GLN A 63 -8.65 17.87 -8.64
N GLY A 64 -7.37 18.28 -8.64
CA GLY A 64 -6.45 18.06 -9.75
C GLY A 64 -6.17 16.58 -10.07
N MET A 65 -6.49 15.70 -9.12
CA MET A 65 -6.35 14.24 -9.26
C MET A 65 -7.70 13.54 -9.49
N VAL A 66 -8.79 14.30 -9.75
CA VAL A 66 -10.12 13.78 -10.08
C VAL A 66 -10.39 14.05 -11.55
N TYR A 67 -10.11 13.09 -12.40
CA TYR A 67 -10.26 13.17 -13.86
C TYR A 67 -10.62 11.82 -14.45
N ALA A 68 -11.17 11.84 -15.67
CA ALA A 68 -11.46 10.64 -16.44
C ALA A 68 -10.21 10.03 -17.06
N ILE A 69 -10.19 8.70 -17.16
CA ILE A 69 -9.26 7.93 -17.98
C ILE A 69 -10.10 7.05 -18.90
N GLN A 70 -9.95 7.21 -20.20
CA GLN A 70 -10.65 6.37 -21.17
C GLN A 70 -10.02 4.99 -21.24
N HIS A 71 -10.85 3.97 -21.11
CA HIS A 71 -10.43 2.57 -21.10
C HIS A 71 -10.04 2.12 -22.53
N PRO A 72 -8.83 1.57 -22.77
CA PRO A 72 -8.36 1.31 -24.14
C PRO A 72 -9.01 0.07 -24.76
N PHE A 73 -9.63 -0.80 -23.96
CA PHE A 73 -10.29 -2.00 -24.46
C PHE A 73 -11.81 -1.83 -24.63
N THR A 74 -12.47 -0.99 -23.80
CA THR A 74 -13.92 -0.82 -23.80
C THR A 74 -14.40 0.56 -24.27
N GLY A 75 -13.52 1.56 -24.24
CA GLY A 75 -13.86 2.95 -24.53
C GLY A 75 -14.55 3.70 -23.39
N GLU A 76 -14.89 3.03 -22.28
CA GLU A 76 -15.55 3.62 -21.11
C GLU A 76 -14.67 4.66 -20.42
N MET A 77 -15.30 5.70 -19.85
CA MET A 77 -14.61 6.69 -19.03
C MET A 77 -14.55 6.21 -17.58
N LEU A 78 -13.37 5.92 -17.09
CA LEU A 78 -13.11 5.50 -15.73
C LEU A 78 -12.79 6.71 -14.85
N TYR A 79 -13.44 6.79 -13.69
CA TYR A 79 -13.23 7.82 -12.68
C TYR A 79 -12.82 7.18 -11.34
N PRO A 80 -12.18 7.94 -10.43
CA PRO A 80 -12.05 7.52 -9.05
C PRO A 80 -13.43 7.30 -8.41
N ALA A 81 -13.48 6.46 -7.39
CA ALA A 81 -14.68 6.29 -6.58
C ALA A 81 -15.06 7.60 -5.86
N ILE A 82 -16.31 7.72 -5.44
CA ILE A 82 -16.81 8.89 -4.66
C ILE A 82 -15.87 9.14 -3.47
N SER A 83 -15.56 10.40 -3.21
CA SER A 83 -14.63 10.90 -2.19
C SER A 83 -13.17 10.50 -2.38
N SER A 84 -12.82 9.82 -3.49
CA SER A 84 -11.46 9.39 -3.83
C SER A 84 -10.91 10.16 -5.03
N CYS A 85 -9.59 10.21 -5.12
CA CYS A 85 -8.85 10.77 -6.25
C CYS A 85 -7.77 9.78 -6.72
N TRP A 86 -7.30 9.92 -7.95
CA TRP A 86 -6.13 9.17 -8.41
C TRP A 86 -4.89 9.55 -7.57
N ARG A 87 -3.91 8.65 -7.44
CA ARG A 87 -2.68 8.91 -6.67
C ARG A 87 -1.67 9.82 -7.38
N TYR A 88 -1.93 10.18 -8.63
CA TYR A 88 -1.02 10.98 -9.45
C TYR A 88 -1.78 12.06 -10.21
N GLU A 89 -1.09 13.16 -10.44
CA GLU A 89 -1.57 14.22 -11.31
C GLU A 89 -1.64 13.77 -12.78
N GLN A 90 -2.45 14.45 -13.57
CA GLN A 90 -2.75 14.10 -14.96
C GLN A 90 -1.51 13.87 -15.82
N LYS A 91 -0.49 14.74 -15.74
CA LYS A 91 0.72 14.61 -16.56
C LYS A 91 1.47 13.31 -16.27
N THR A 92 1.63 12.97 -15.01
CA THR A 92 2.30 11.73 -14.61
C THR A 92 1.47 10.50 -14.98
N MET A 93 0.15 10.55 -14.76
CA MET A 93 -0.75 9.46 -15.14
C MET A 93 -0.78 9.26 -16.66
N LEU A 94 -0.77 10.34 -17.45
CA LEU A 94 -0.71 10.27 -18.91
C LEU A 94 0.51 9.49 -19.38
N VAL A 95 1.68 9.74 -18.79
CA VAL A 95 2.91 8.99 -19.15
C VAL A 95 2.73 7.49 -18.93
N TYR A 96 2.15 7.09 -17.77
CA TYR A 96 1.88 5.68 -17.52
C TYR A 96 0.86 5.09 -18.49
N MET A 97 -0.21 5.83 -18.80
CA MET A 97 -1.26 5.34 -19.70
C MET A 97 -0.76 5.21 -21.14
N CYS A 98 0.14 6.09 -21.58
CA CYS A 98 0.79 5.99 -22.90
C CYS A 98 1.63 4.71 -23.07
N GLY A 99 1.92 3.99 -22.01
CA GLY A 99 2.49 2.64 -22.12
C GLY A 99 1.54 1.58 -22.69
N TRP A 100 0.23 1.83 -22.72
CA TRP A 100 -0.78 0.93 -23.32
C TRP A 100 -1.06 1.24 -24.80
N CYS A 101 -1.32 2.51 -25.10
CA CYS A 101 -1.56 3.05 -26.41
C CYS A 101 -1.39 4.58 -26.39
N GLU A 102 -1.63 5.28 -27.48
CA GLU A 102 -1.52 6.73 -27.49
C GLU A 102 -2.72 7.39 -26.79
N TYR A 103 -2.41 8.28 -25.84
CA TYR A 103 -3.37 9.08 -25.08
C TYR A 103 -3.07 10.57 -25.21
N GLU A 104 -4.09 11.39 -25.05
CA GLU A 104 -4.01 12.85 -25.00
C GLU A 104 -4.85 13.44 -23.86
N LEU A 105 -4.61 14.70 -23.51
CA LEU A 105 -5.43 15.47 -22.58
C LEU A 105 -6.51 16.25 -23.31
N LYS A 106 -7.78 15.95 -23.00
CA LYS A 106 -8.94 16.58 -23.64
C LYS A 106 -9.93 17.10 -22.62
N ASN A 107 -10.49 18.30 -22.87
CA ASN A 107 -11.57 18.83 -22.04
C ASN A 107 -12.87 18.06 -22.35
N LEU A 108 -13.41 17.39 -21.33
CA LEU A 108 -14.60 16.53 -21.44
C LEU A 108 -15.89 17.24 -21.05
N LYS A 109 -15.81 18.46 -20.46
CA LYS A 109 -16.93 19.15 -19.85
C LYS A 109 -17.67 18.28 -18.82
N ASP A 110 -16.89 17.59 -17.99
CA ASP A 110 -17.36 16.57 -17.03
C ASP A 110 -17.43 17.13 -15.59
N GLU A 111 -17.56 18.45 -15.44
CA GLU A 111 -17.58 19.15 -14.15
C GLU A 111 -18.65 18.56 -13.22
N ALA A 112 -19.83 18.24 -13.72
CA ALA A 112 -20.92 17.66 -12.92
C ALA A 112 -20.52 16.28 -12.34
N GLN A 113 -19.86 15.43 -13.12
CA GLN A 113 -19.39 14.14 -12.66
C GLN A 113 -18.27 14.29 -11.61
N ARG A 114 -17.32 15.20 -11.85
CA ARG A 114 -16.24 15.48 -10.91
C ARG A 114 -16.72 16.12 -9.61
N ALA A 115 -17.73 17.01 -9.69
CA ALA A 115 -18.39 17.58 -8.52
C ALA A 115 -19.00 16.50 -7.62
N LYS A 116 -19.71 15.54 -8.21
CA LYS A 116 -20.28 14.39 -7.50
C LYS A 116 -19.18 13.57 -6.78
N ILE A 117 -18.06 13.34 -7.43
CA ILE A 117 -16.94 12.60 -6.83
C ILE A 117 -16.29 13.39 -5.70
N CYS A 118 -16.11 14.70 -5.87
CA CYS A 118 -15.52 15.58 -4.87
C CYS A 118 -16.45 15.90 -3.69
N GLY A 119 -17.77 15.70 -3.84
CA GLY A 119 -18.79 16.09 -2.84
C GLY A 119 -18.87 17.61 -2.68
N ILE A 120 -18.85 18.36 -3.79
CA ILE A 120 -18.92 19.83 -3.85
C ILE A 120 -19.88 20.26 -4.96
N ASP A 121 -20.23 21.55 -5.01
CA ASP A 121 -21.03 22.09 -6.10
C ASP A 121 -20.25 22.15 -7.42
N ALA A 122 -20.96 22.01 -8.54
CA ALA A 122 -20.36 22.04 -9.88
C ALA A 122 -19.61 23.35 -10.20
N ASN A 123 -20.03 24.45 -9.56
CA ASN A 123 -19.41 25.77 -9.71
C ASN A 123 -18.03 25.87 -9.01
N GLU A 124 -17.79 25.01 -8.01
CA GLU A 124 -16.55 24.99 -7.22
C GLU A 124 -15.50 24.05 -7.80
N VAL A 125 -15.88 23.26 -8.80
CA VAL A 125 -14.95 22.31 -9.45
C VAL A 125 -13.95 23.05 -10.31
N ARG A 126 -12.69 22.69 -10.18
CA ARG A 126 -11.61 23.17 -11.05
C ARG A 126 -11.96 22.93 -12.52
N LYS A 127 -11.89 23.98 -13.34
CA LYS A 127 -12.24 23.92 -14.78
C LYS A 127 -11.05 23.59 -15.69
N ASP A 128 -9.83 23.65 -15.16
CA ASP A 128 -8.58 23.39 -15.89
C ASP A 128 -8.24 21.89 -16.01
N ILE A 129 -9.04 21.03 -15.38
CA ILE A 129 -8.81 19.59 -15.36
C ILE A 129 -9.35 18.95 -16.64
N LYS A 130 -8.51 18.17 -17.32
CA LYS A 130 -8.82 17.47 -18.55
C LYS A 130 -8.92 15.96 -18.29
N GLY A 131 -9.65 15.22 -19.11
CA GLY A 131 -9.59 13.76 -19.15
C GLY A 131 -8.39 13.26 -19.91
N ILE A 132 -7.94 12.06 -19.59
CA ILE A 132 -6.93 11.30 -20.36
C ILE A 132 -7.72 10.40 -21.33
N VAL A 133 -7.74 10.76 -22.61
CA VAL A 133 -8.54 10.06 -23.62
C VAL A 133 -7.66 9.44 -24.68
N LEU A 134 -8.20 8.45 -25.36
CA LEU A 134 -7.53 7.83 -26.50
C LEU A 134 -7.32 8.88 -27.62
N LYS A 135 -6.11 8.98 -28.11
CA LYS A 135 -5.76 9.87 -29.22
C LYS A 135 -6.26 9.33 -30.55
N ASN A 136 -6.21 8.00 -30.71
CA ASN A 136 -6.68 7.28 -31.87
C ASN A 136 -8.06 6.65 -31.62
N GLY A 137 -8.69 6.12 -32.67
CA GLY A 137 -9.96 5.40 -32.54
C GLY A 137 -9.87 4.20 -31.58
N LEU A 138 -11.03 3.78 -31.03
CA LEU A 138 -11.09 2.70 -30.05
C LEU A 138 -10.47 1.39 -30.56
N GLU A 139 -10.76 1.00 -31.81
CA GLU A 139 -10.28 -0.28 -32.37
C GLU A 139 -8.76 -0.30 -32.51
N GLU A 140 -8.15 0.78 -32.95
CA GLU A 140 -6.70 0.91 -33.06
C GLU A 140 -6.04 0.90 -31.65
N SER A 141 -6.59 1.69 -30.72
CA SER A 141 -6.10 1.74 -29.33
C SER A 141 -6.21 0.38 -28.65
N LYS A 142 -7.31 -0.34 -28.90
CA LYS A 142 -7.55 -1.69 -28.38
C LYS A 142 -6.54 -2.70 -28.95
N ALA A 143 -6.23 -2.63 -30.24
CA ALA A 143 -5.22 -3.48 -30.86
C ALA A 143 -3.83 -3.27 -30.25
N HIS A 144 -3.43 -2.01 -30.02
CA HIS A 144 -2.18 -1.69 -29.35
C HIS A 144 -2.17 -2.20 -27.89
N ALA A 145 -3.22 -1.94 -27.13
CA ALA A 145 -3.33 -2.38 -25.75
C ALA A 145 -3.33 -3.92 -25.63
N GLN A 146 -3.95 -4.64 -26.55
CA GLN A 146 -3.89 -6.10 -26.63
C GLN A 146 -2.47 -6.61 -26.92
N ALA A 147 -1.71 -5.94 -27.78
CA ALA A 147 -0.32 -6.28 -28.04
C ALA A 147 0.55 -6.10 -26.78
N VAL A 148 0.35 -5.02 -26.02
CA VAL A 148 1.02 -4.81 -24.72
C VAL A 148 0.64 -5.89 -23.71
N LEU A 149 -0.64 -6.21 -23.62
CA LEU A 149 -1.15 -7.25 -22.70
C LEU A 149 -0.50 -8.61 -22.98
N LYS A 150 -0.39 -8.97 -24.26
CA LYS A 150 0.22 -10.23 -24.73
C LYS A 150 1.74 -10.27 -24.56
N ARG A 151 2.42 -9.14 -24.82
CA ARG A 151 3.87 -9.01 -24.67
C ARG A 151 4.31 -9.19 -23.22
N GLY A 152 3.49 -8.74 -22.26
CA GLY A 152 3.87 -8.62 -20.85
C GLY A 152 4.55 -7.29 -20.53
N GLN A 153 5.16 -7.20 -19.34
CA GLN A 153 5.76 -5.96 -18.81
C GLN A 153 4.78 -4.79 -18.88
N TRP A 154 3.59 -5.02 -18.31
CA TRP A 154 2.51 -4.02 -18.36
C TRP A 154 2.94 -2.72 -17.69
N PRO A 155 2.40 -1.59 -18.12
CA PRO A 155 2.60 -0.32 -17.44
C PRO A 155 2.24 -0.39 -15.95
N ARG A 156 2.83 0.50 -15.14
CA ARG A 156 2.60 0.55 -13.68
C ARG A 156 1.13 0.61 -13.30
N PHE A 157 0.31 1.30 -14.10
CA PHE A 157 -1.14 1.25 -14.03
C PHE A 157 -1.65 0.28 -15.08
N TYR A 158 -2.35 -0.74 -14.65
CA TYR A 158 -2.79 -1.82 -15.53
C TYR A 158 -4.27 -2.13 -15.37
N PHE A 159 -4.83 -2.78 -16.38
CA PHE A 159 -6.24 -3.18 -16.40
C PHE A 159 -6.36 -4.64 -15.96
N THR A 160 -7.23 -4.89 -14.97
CA THR A 160 -7.48 -6.24 -14.45
C THR A 160 -8.26 -7.10 -15.44
N ARG A 161 -8.46 -8.38 -15.11
CA ARG A 161 -9.27 -9.32 -15.90
C ARG A 161 -8.85 -9.35 -17.39
N ASN A 162 -7.56 -9.43 -17.65
CA ASN A 162 -7.00 -9.45 -19.00
C ASN A 162 -7.52 -8.28 -19.87
N GLY A 163 -7.49 -7.09 -19.33
CA GLY A 163 -7.92 -5.87 -20.02
C GLY A 163 -9.41 -5.57 -19.93
N ASN A 164 -10.25 -6.40 -19.30
CA ASN A 164 -11.71 -6.16 -19.20
C ASN A 164 -12.14 -5.60 -17.84
N GLY A 165 -11.22 -5.28 -16.95
CA GLY A 165 -11.51 -4.79 -15.61
C GLY A 165 -10.96 -3.39 -15.38
N GLY A 166 -11.22 -2.86 -14.18
CA GLY A 166 -10.77 -1.53 -13.80
C GLY A 166 -9.26 -1.41 -13.63
N ILE A 167 -8.81 -0.18 -13.46
CA ILE A 167 -7.41 0.16 -13.27
C ILE A 167 -6.94 -0.25 -11.87
N ARG A 168 -5.76 -0.87 -11.81
CA ARG A 168 -4.99 -1.15 -10.59
C ARG A 168 -3.56 -0.62 -10.78
N ARG A 169 -2.81 -0.58 -9.68
CA ARG A 169 -1.43 -0.11 -9.65
C ARG A 169 -0.49 -1.23 -9.21
N LYS A 170 0.67 -1.34 -9.84
CA LYS A 170 1.76 -2.19 -9.38
C LYS A 170 2.51 -1.54 -8.22
N THR A 171 2.71 -2.29 -7.15
CA THR A 171 3.66 -1.95 -6.08
C THR A 171 4.76 -2.99 -6.09
N TYR A 172 5.97 -2.58 -6.44
CA TYR A 172 7.12 -3.47 -6.58
C TYR A 172 7.74 -3.83 -5.23
N LEU A 173 8.21 -5.05 -5.10
CA LEU A 173 8.85 -5.56 -3.89
C LEU A 173 10.07 -4.74 -3.48
N GLU A 174 10.88 -4.34 -4.44
CA GLU A 174 12.08 -3.52 -4.23
C GLU A 174 11.81 -2.19 -3.50
N ASN A 175 10.63 -1.59 -3.75
CA ASN A 175 10.25 -0.31 -3.15
C ASN A 175 9.65 -0.44 -1.74
N VAL A 176 9.66 -1.65 -1.16
CA VAL A 176 9.07 -1.91 0.16
C VAL A 176 10.16 -2.11 1.20
N GLU A 177 10.41 -1.06 1.97
CA GLU A 177 11.36 -1.07 3.07
C GLU A 177 10.75 -1.77 4.29
N GLY A 178 11.03 -2.89 4.73
CA GLY A 178 10.68 -3.50 6.00
C GLY A 178 9.21 -3.38 6.48
N LYS A 179 8.91 -3.99 7.61
CA LYS A 179 7.60 -3.96 8.28
C LYS A 179 7.56 -2.80 9.30
N MET A 180 6.54 -1.98 9.26
CA MET A 180 6.33 -0.96 10.30
C MET A 180 6.14 -1.61 11.67
N VAL A 181 6.75 -1.01 12.68
CA VAL A 181 6.54 -1.42 14.07
C VAL A 181 5.16 -0.93 14.52
N THR A 182 4.37 -1.84 15.06
CA THR A 182 3.08 -1.51 15.68
C THR A 182 3.23 -1.35 17.20
N ASN A 183 2.26 -0.75 17.86
CA ASN A 183 2.21 -0.62 19.30
C ASN A 183 1.71 -1.89 20.04
N PHE A 184 1.36 -2.94 19.31
CA PHE A 184 0.94 -4.22 19.84
C PHE A 184 1.85 -5.34 19.35
N TRP A 185 2.47 -6.06 20.27
CA TRP A 185 3.35 -7.19 20.02
C TRP A 185 2.80 -8.44 20.70
N PRO A 186 2.19 -9.37 19.98
CA PRO A 186 1.65 -10.58 20.56
C PRO A 186 2.78 -11.49 21.09
N TYR A 187 2.52 -12.22 22.14
CA TYR A 187 3.50 -13.14 22.75
C TYR A 187 4.01 -14.20 21.76
N THR A 188 3.23 -14.55 20.76
CA THR A 188 3.63 -15.46 19.69
C THR A 188 4.81 -14.92 18.88
N GLU A 189 4.94 -13.60 18.76
CA GLU A 189 6.07 -12.94 18.10
C GLU A 189 7.24 -12.66 19.05
N VAL A 190 6.97 -12.20 20.27
CA VAL A 190 8.00 -11.69 21.18
C VAL A 190 8.27 -12.57 22.42
N GLY A 191 7.55 -13.67 22.57
CA GLY A 191 7.68 -14.55 23.73
C GLY A 191 6.91 -14.07 24.97
N HIS A 192 6.97 -14.87 26.02
CA HIS A 192 6.38 -14.58 27.33
C HIS A 192 7.30 -15.08 28.48
N THR A 193 6.94 -14.79 29.73
CA THR A 193 7.78 -15.06 30.88
C THR A 193 8.19 -16.53 31.04
N ASP A 194 7.32 -17.49 30.72
CA ASP A 194 7.66 -18.91 30.82
C ASP A 194 8.69 -19.35 29.78
N GLU A 195 8.66 -18.77 28.60
CA GLU A 195 9.70 -18.95 27.57
C GLU A 195 11.04 -18.41 28.08
N ALA A 196 11.06 -17.19 28.61
CA ALA A 196 12.24 -16.58 29.17
C ALA A 196 12.85 -17.41 30.31
N LYS A 197 12.03 -18.01 31.18
CA LYS A 197 12.51 -18.93 32.23
C LYS A 197 13.12 -20.19 31.64
N LYS A 198 12.55 -20.74 30.56
CA LYS A 198 13.13 -21.90 29.87
C LYS A 198 14.48 -21.57 29.23
N GLU A 199 14.58 -20.39 28.60
CA GLU A 199 15.82 -19.88 28.01
C GLU A 199 16.94 -19.77 29.08
N LEU A 200 16.62 -19.20 30.26
CA LEU A 200 17.58 -19.11 31.37
C LEU A 200 17.99 -20.51 31.90
N LYS A 201 17.05 -21.41 32.15
CA LYS A 201 17.36 -22.76 32.58
C LYS A 201 18.28 -23.50 31.61
N ALA A 202 18.10 -23.29 30.31
CA ALA A 202 18.96 -23.87 29.28
C ALA A 202 20.37 -23.26 29.30
N LEU A 203 20.49 -21.97 29.65
CA LEU A 203 21.76 -21.26 29.68
C LEU A 203 22.56 -21.48 30.98
N PHE A 204 21.87 -21.75 32.10
CA PHE A 204 22.45 -21.86 33.47
C PHE A 204 22.21 -23.23 34.09
N ASP A 205 22.32 -24.30 33.31
CA ASP A 205 22.25 -25.71 33.78
C ASP A 205 21.05 -26.03 34.67
N GLY A 206 19.90 -25.42 34.41
CA GLY A 206 18.65 -25.62 35.13
C GLY A 206 18.33 -24.56 36.18
N GLU A 207 19.23 -23.65 36.45
CA GLU A 207 19.03 -22.55 37.39
C GLU A 207 18.34 -21.32 36.76
N ILE A 208 17.70 -20.51 37.61
CA ILE A 208 17.11 -19.22 37.23
C ILE A 208 17.77 -18.16 38.09
N PRO A 209 18.82 -17.48 37.64
CA PRO A 209 19.61 -16.57 38.48
C PRO A 209 18.89 -15.27 38.84
N PHE A 210 17.73 -14.97 38.23
CA PHE A 210 16.89 -13.81 38.60
C PHE A 210 15.40 -14.05 38.28
N ASP A 211 14.49 -13.37 39.00
CA ASP A 211 13.08 -13.73 39.12
C ASP A 211 12.22 -13.35 37.92
N THR A 212 12.50 -12.26 37.22
CA THR A 212 11.63 -11.72 36.17
C THR A 212 12.32 -11.57 34.82
N PRO A 213 12.77 -12.70 34.22
CA PRO A 213 13.42 -12.65 32.94
C PRO A 213 12.47 -12.17 31.82
N LYS A 214 13.01 -11.50 30.82
CA LYS A 214 12.30 -11.17 29.61
C LYS A 214 12.76 -12.07 28.46
N PRO A 215 11.86 -12.48 27.55
CA PRO A 215 12.22 -13.34 26.43
C PRO A 215 13.27 -12.70 25.54
N THR A 216 14.22 -13.47 25.06
CA THR A 216 15.29 -12.99 24.16
C THR A 216 14.70 -12.35 22.90
N ARG A 217 13.60 -12.88 22.37
CA ARG A 217 12.90 -12.32 21.20
C ARG A 217 12.37 -10.90 21.45
N LEU A 218 11.86 -10.61 22.65
CA LEU A 218 11.43 -9.25 23.03
C LEU A 218 12.61 -8.29 23.08
N LEU A 219 13.71 -8.68 23.73
CA LEU A 219 14.92 -7.85 23.82
C LEU A 219 15.53 -7.60 22.45
N GLN A 220 15.61 -8.63 21.61
CA GLN A 220 16.08 -8.51 20.23
C GLN A 220 15.26 -7.53 19.42
N ARG A 221 13.90 -7.59 19.51
CA ARG A 221 13.00 -6.64 18.84
C ARG A 221 13.25 -5.20 19.30
N ILE A 222 13.37 -4.98 20.62
CA ILE A 222 13.65 -3.64 21.17
C ILE A 222 14.97 -3.09 20.59
N ILE A 223 16.03 -3.90 20.60
CA ILE A 223 17.32 -3.51 20.07
C ILE A 223 17.23 -3.20 18.56
N GLN A 224 16.59 -4.06 17.78
CA GLN A 224 16.43 -3.88 16.33
C GLN A 224 15.75 -2.57 15.95
N ILE A 225 14.75 -2.14 16.71
CA ILE A 225 13.99 -0.92 16.39
C ILE A 225 14.58 0.35 17.00
N ALA A 226 15.40 0.22 18.05
CA ALA A 226 15.92 1.36 18.82
C ALA A 226 17.37 1.74 18.47
N THR A 227 18.14 0.86 17.88
CA THR A 227 19.58 1.08 17.62
C THR A 227 19.87 1.26 16.14
N ASN A 228 20.93 2.02 15.84
CA ASN A 228 21.47 2.20 14.48
C ASN A 228 22.34 1.02 14.05
#